data_190b7542493b4abcd62ab47a1245a582
#
_entry.id   190b7542493b4abcd62ab47a1245a582
#
_cell.length_a   1.000
_cell.length_b   1.000
_cell.length_c   1.000
_cell.angle_alpha   90.00
_cell.angle_beta   90.00
_cell.angle_gamma   90.00
#
_symmetry.space_group_name_H-M   'P 1'
#
loop_
_entity.id
_entity.type
_entity.pdbx_description
1 polymer ?
#
loop_
_entity_poly.entity_id
_entity_poly.type
_entity_poly.pdbx_seq_one_letter_code
_entity_poly.pdbx_strand_id
1 'polypeptide(L)'
;SQAILSEKMLIGIQVRTNNRTEIDHMTGKIFPIVRRFFHEKLFERIPNRKKPGTTYCCYTDYESDHNGDYTYFIGEEIHSFH
;
A
#
# COMPACT_ATOMS: atom_id res chain seq x y z
N SER A 1 4.77 -7.21 -2.23
CA SER A 1 6.05 -6.61 -1.88
C SER A 1 6.14 -6.36 -0.38
N GLN A 2 7.35 -6.17 0.10
CA GLN A 2 7.64 -5.94 1.50
C GLN A 2 8.10 -4.52 1.71
N ALA A 3 7.69 -3.93 2.83
CA ALA A 3 8.13 -2.59 3.20
C ALA A 3 8.29 -2.50 4.70
N ILE A 4 9.31 -1.77 5.14
CA ILE A 4 9.54 -1.47 6.54
C ILE A 4 9.40 0.04 6.69
N LEU A 5 8.42 0.47 7.49
CA LEU A 5 8.15 1.88 7.71
C LEU A 5 8.29 2.20 9.18
N SER A 6 9.28 3.04 9.51
CA SER A 6 9.55 3.44 10.88
C SER A 6 9.68 2.21 11.78
N GLU A 7 8.83 2.14 12.80
CA GLU A 7 8.88 1.07 13.78
C GLU A 7 7.95 -0.09 13.46
N LYS A 8 7.26 -0.01 12.33
CA LYS A 8 6.30 -1.04 11.93
C LYS A 8 6.83 -1.87 10.79
N MET A 9 6.60 -3.17 10.88
CA MET A 9 6.90 -4.08 9.78
C MET A 9 5.61 -4.36 9.04
N LEU A 10 5.57 -3.99 7.77
CA LEU A 10 4.37 -4.11 6.94
C LEU A 10 4.66 -4.96 5.72
N ILE A 11 3.69 -5.77 5.35
CA ILE A 11 3.73 -6.51 4.09
C ILE A 11 2.47 -6.18 3.31
N GLY A 12 2.63 -5.95 2.02
CA GLY A 12 1.49 -5.64 1.17
C GLY A 12 1.92 -5.41 -0.26
N ILE A 13 1.15 -4.61 -0.97
CA ILE A 13 1.44 -4.27 -2.35
C ILE A 13 1.48 -2.76 -2.49
N GLN A 14 2.15 -2.30 -3.53
CA GLN A 14 2.34 -0.86 -3.73
C GLN A 14 2.33 -0.49 -5.19
N VAL A 15 2.10 0.79 -5.46
CA VAL A 15 2.07 1.32 -6.81
C VAL A 15 2.64 2.74 -6.81
N ARG A 16 3.34 3.08 -7.87
CA ARG A 16 3.87 4.44 -8.06
C ARG A 16 2.86 5.26 -8.84
N THR A 17 2.51 6.43 -8.31
CA THR A 17 1.50 7.28 -8.95
C THR A 17 1.75 8.75 -8.62
N ASN A 18 0.83 9.62 -8.97
CA ASN A 18 0.89 11.04 -8.65
C ASN A 18 -0.52 11.61 -8.59
N ASN A 19 -0.66 12.82 -8.03
CA ASN A 19 -1.96 13.43 -7.85
C ASN A 19 -2.69 13.68 -9.17
N ARG A 20 -1.97 14.05 -10.20
CA ARG A 20 -2.59 14.29 -11.51
C ARG A 20 -3.24 13.01 -12.04
N THR A 21 -2.54 11.89 -11.92
CA THR A 21 -3.05 10.58 -12.33
C THR A 21 -4.27 10.18 -11.50
N GLU A 22 -4.24 10.45 -10.19
CA GLU A 22 -5.32 10.03 -9.31
C GLU A 22 -6.58 10.87 -9.42
N ILE A 23 -6.46 12.13 -9.85
CA ILE A 23 -7.62 12.99 -10.06
C ILE A 23 -8.52 12.45 -11.16
N ASP A 24 -7.93 11.84 -12.18
CA ASP A 24 -8.70 11.25 -13.29
C ASP A 24 -9.05 9.81 -12.92
N HIS A 25 -10.35 9.55 -12.76
CA HIS A 25 -10.84 8.21 -12.42
C HIS A 25 -10.45 7.14 -13.44
N MET A 26 -10.19 7.53 -14.67
CA MET A 26 -9.83 6.57 -15.71
C MET A 26 -8.37 6.14 -15.62
N THR A 27 -7.51 6.97 -15.00
CA THR A 27 -6.08 6.70 -14.94
C THR A 27 -5.59 6.45 -13.51
N GLY A 28 -6.44 6.66 -12.52
CA GLY A 28 -6.05 6.46 -11.12
C GLY A 28 -5.58 5.04 -10.85
N LYS A 29 -4.53 4.91 -10.06
CA LYS A 29 -3.93 3.61 -9.75
C LYS A 29 -4.24 3.14 -8.33
N ILE A 30 -4.62 4.05 -7.44
CA ILE A 30 -4.89 3.69 -6.04
C ILE A 30 -6.13 2.82 -5.93
N PHE A 31 -7.23 3.22 -6.56
CA PHE A 31 -8.46 2.45 -6.47
C PHE A 31 -8.30 1.01 -6.99
N PRO A 32 -7.68 0.79 -8.16
CA PRO A 32 -7.47 -0.58 -8.63
C PRO A 32 -6.63 -1.44 -7.69
N ILE A 33 -5.57 -0.89 -7.08
CA ILE A 33 -4.72 -1.67 -6.19
C ILE A 33 -5.44 -1.98 -4.88
N VAL A 34 -6.22 -1.04 -4.36
CA VAL A 34 -7.02 -1.26 -3.16
C VAL A 34 -8.07 -2.35 -3.43
N ARG A 35 -8.75 -2.22 -4.56
CA ARG A 35 -9.77 -3.20 -4.97
C ARG A 35 -9.15 -4.59 -5.11
N ARG A 36 -7.98 -4.68 -5.73
CA ARG A 36 -7.29 -5.96 -5.88
C ARG A 36 -6.94 -6.57 -4.54
N PHE A 37 -6.44 -5.74 -3.62
CA PHE A 37 -6.03 -6.21 -2.30
C PHE A 37 -7.18 -6.89 -1.57
N PHE A 38 -8.38 -6.33 -1.63
CA PHE A 38 -9.53 -6.90 -0.95
C PHE A 38 -10.25 -7.95 -1.79
N HIS A 39 -10.41 -7.72 -3.08
CA HIS A 39 -11.16 -8.64 -3.94
C HIS A 39 -10.45 -9.99 -4.07
N GLU A 40 -9.14 -9.96 -4.23
CA GLU A 40 -8.35 -11.19 -4.34
C GLU A 40 -7.89 -11.69 -2.98
N LYS A 41 -8.32 -11.05 -1.91
CA LYS A 41 -7.99 -11.41 -0.52
C LYS A 41 -6.49 -11.58 -0.32
N LEU A 42 -5.72 -10.64 -0.86
CA LEU A 42 -4.26 -10.69 -0.77
C LEU A 42 -3.80 -10.64 0.69
N PHE A 43 -4.59 -10.02 1.57
CA PHE A 43 -4.29 -9.97 2.99
C PHE A 43 -4.18 -11.38 3.61
N GLU A 44 -4.84 -12.37 3.05
CA GLU A 44 -4.78 -13.74 3.57
C GLU A 44 -3.44 -14.40 3.29
N ARG A 45 -2.65 -13.86 2.35
CA ARG A 45 -1.32 -14.39 2.01
C ARG A 45 -0.22 -13.79 2.88
N ILE A 46 -0.56 -12.83 3.72
CA ILE A 46 0.41 -12.16 4.58
C ILE A 46 0.62 -13.02 5.83
N PRO A 47 1.85 -13.49 6.08
CA PRO A 47 2.12 -14.31 7.26
C PRO A 47 2.28 -13.47 8.52
N ASN A 48 2.04 -14.08 9.67
CA ASN A 48 2.31 -13.46 10.96
C ASN A 48 1.63 -12.11 11.18
N ARG A 49 0.42 -11.95 10.69
CA ARG A 49 -0.32 -10.70 10.85
C ARG A 49 -0.54 -10.39 12.33
N LYS A 50 -0.20 -9.17 12.72
CA LYS A 50 -0.32 -8.75 14.11
C LYS A 50 -1.76 -8.52 14.52
N LYS A 51 -2.55 -7.90 13.66
CA LYS A 51 -3.98 -7.65 13.86
C LYS A 51 -4.72 -7.97 12.57
N PRO A 52 -5.03 -9.25 12.32
CA PRO A 52 -5.73 -9.60 11.08
C PRO A 52 -7.01 -8.79 10.90
N GLY A 53 -7.18 -8.23 9.72
CA GLY A 53 -8.31 -7.36 9.41
C GLY A 53 -8.02 -5.88 9.53
N THR A 54 -6.87 -5.50 10.10
CA THR A 54 -6.47 -4.09 10.19
C THR A 54 -5.56 -3.77 9.01
N THR A 55 -6.04 -2.92 8.12
CA THR A 55 -5.32 -2.56 6.90
C THR A 55 -4.64 -1.21 7.06
N TYR A 56 -3.39 -1.13 6.63
CA TYR A 56 -2.62 0.11 6.64
C TYR A 56 -2.45 0.61 5.22
N CYS A 57 -2.70 1.89 5.03
CA CYS A 57 -2.51 2.57 3.75
C CYS A 57 -1.51 3.69 3.96
N CYS A 58 -0.43 3.68 3.19
CA CYS A 58 0.65 4.64 3.39
C CYS A 58 1.02 5.34 2.09
N TYR A 59 1.33 6.63 2.21
CA TYR A 59 1.87 7.42 1.12
C TYR A 59 3.32 7.70 1.47
N THR A 60 4.23 7.30 0.61
CA THR A 60 5.66 7.41 0.91
C THR A 60 6.49 7.64 -0.36
N ASP A 61 7.79 7.79 -0.19
CA ASP A 61 8.74 7.94 -1.29
C ASP A 61 8.37 9.07 -2.25
N TYR A 62 7.97 10.21 -1.69
CA TYR A 62 7.65 11.38 -2.50
C TYR A 62 8.87 11.85 -3.27
N GLU A 63 8.69 12.02 -4.58
CA GLU A 63 9.76 12.53 -5.43
C GLU A 63 10.04 14.00 -5.16
N SER A 64 8.96 14.77 -4.93
CA SER A 64 9.07 16.18 -4.64
C SER A 64 7.87 16.62 -3.81
N ASP A 65 7.26 17.73 -4.16
CA ASP A 65 6.04 18.19 -3.50
C ASP A 65 4.81 17.48 -4.08
N HIS A 66 3.63 18.08 -3.90
CA HIS A 66 2.37 17.50 -4.34
C HIS A 66 2.26 17.29 -5.85
N ASN A 67 3.20 17.78 -6.64
CA ASN A 67 3.22 17.59 -8.09
C ASN A 67 4.06 16.41 -8.52
N GLY A 68 4.87 15.86 -7.62
CA GLY A 68 5.74 14.74 -7.96
C GLY A 68 5.10 13.38 -7.75
N ASP A 69 5.82 12.35 -8.14
CA ASP A 69 5.38 10.97 -7.92
C ASP A 69 5.55 10.59 -6.46
N TYR A 70 4.73 9.64 -6.05
CA TYR A 70 4.84 9.06 -4.72
C TYR A 70 4.42 7.58 -4.80
N THR A 71 4.72 6.83 -3.73
CA THR A 71 4.34 5.43 -3.64
C THR A 71 3.12 5.31 -2.73
N TYR A 72 2.10 4.62 -3.19
CA TYR A 72 0.95 4.24 -2.37
C TYR A 72 1.09 2.77 -2.01
N PHE A 73 1.06 2.49 -0.72
CA PHE A 73 1.20 1.14 -0.17
C PHE A 73 -0.07 0.75 0.56
N ILE A 74 -0.51 -0.50 0.38
CA ILE A 74 -1.61 -1.06 1.16
C ILE A 74 -1.21 -2.45 1.64
N GLY A 75 -1.40 -2.71 2.92
CA GLY A 75 -1.00 -3.99 3.51
C GLY A 75 -1.38 -4.09 4.96
N GLU A 76 -0.77 -5.06 5.65
CA GLU A 76 -1.02 -5.28 7.06
C GLU A 76 0.29 -5.35 7.85
N GLU A 77 0.19 -5.01 9.13
CA GLU A 77 1.31 -5.10 10.04
C GLU A 77 1.54 -6.55 10.45
N ILE A 78 2.81 -6.94 10.55
CA ILE A 78 3.18 -8.29 10.96
C ILE A 78 4.04 -8.22 12.20
N HIS A 79 4.15 -9.34 12.93
CA HIS A 79 5.01 -9.44 14.11
C HIS A 79 6.49 -9.46 13.72
N SER A 80 6.82 -10.24 12.69
CA SER A 80 8.19 -10.37 12.22
C SER A 80 8.19 -11.01 10.83
N PHE A 81 9.34 -10.99 10.18
CA PHE A 81 9.50 -11.63 8.88
C PHE A 81 9.86 -13.11 8.98
N HIS A 82 9.87 -13.64 10.19
CA HIS A 82 10.23 -15.06 10.44
C HIS A 82 9.02 -15.91 10.76
#